data_c1a9d963b681d87f0f5460c2ff8bfc3a
#
_entry.id   c1a9d963b681d87f0f5460c2ff8bfc3a
#
_cell.length_a   1.000
_cell.length_b   1.000
_cell.length_c   1.000
_cell.angle_alpha   90.00
_cell.angle_beta   90.00
_cell.angle_gamma   90.00
#
_symmetry.space_group_name_H-M   'P 1'
#
loop_
_entity.id
_entity.type
_entity.pdbx_description
1 polymer ?
#
loop_
_entity_poly.entity_id
_entity_poly.type
_entity_poly.pdbx_seq_one_letter_code
_entity_poly.pdbx_strand_id
1 'polypeptide(L)'
;MGGCVMPDDTAGRLTVDYRCPYMLAEMSDKGVEAVFPTGRTGVVGAAYRHSGGSTYHEQNATAGYAMRVTPWLKVGVAAHYLNIGTSDAYYEPRQWLAAAAAMQAAVGERVSLTLIGGTRPWDSTRPWRAHLQMAYRPMTQVLTMLEFESEERMRLRFGMEYHYHGMLFFRAGLATNPLTAAFGVGVRYRRIGIDIGAETHRVLGITPQTSLTIWL
;
A
#
# COMPACT_ATOMS: atom_id res chain seq x y z
N MET A 1 -1.89 -4.05 -2.83
CA MET A 1 -2.85 -3.40 -1.93
C MET A 1 -2.85 -1.92 -2.23
N GLY A 2 -3.93 -1.39 -2.82
CA GLY A 2 -4.06 0.04 -3.04
C GLY A 2 -4.34 0.71 -1.70
N GLY A 3 -3.33 1.31 -1.09
CA GLY A 3 -3.53 2.16 0.07
C GLY A 3 -4.40 3.35 -0.31
N CYS A 4 -5.36 3.70 0.54
CA CYS A 4 -6.03 4.99 0.41
C CYS A 4 -5.01 6.08 0.71
N VAL A 5 -4.78 6.96 -0.26
CA VAL A 5 -3.82 8.06 -0.12
C VAL A 5 -4.29 9.01 0.98
N MET A 6 -3.47 9.23 1.99
CA MET A 6 -3.76 10.17 3.07
C MET A 6 -2.88 11.41 2.97
N PRO A 7 -3.39 12.62 3.27
CA PRO A 7 -2.70 13.87 3.02
C PRO A 7 -1.63 14.17 4.09
N ASP A 8 -0.53 13.41 4.11
CA ASP A 8 0.66 13.79 4.90
C ASP A 8 1.71 14.50 4.06
N ASP A 9 1.55 14.50 2.74
CA ASP A 9 2.51 15.09 1.83
C ASP A 9 2.07 16.49 1.41
N THR A 10 2.85 17.47 1.81
CA THR A 10 2.77 18.86 1.29
C THR A 10 3.40 18.98 -0.10
N ALA A 11 4.11 17.96 -0.56
CA ALA A 11 4.76 17.87 -1.85
C ALA A 11 4.14 16.75 -2.69
N GLY A 12 4.04 16.99 -4.00
CA GLY A 12 3.69 15.93 -4.95
C GLY A 12 4.73 14.82 -4.94
N ARG A 13 4.33 13.59 -5.22
CA ARG A 13 5.25 12.47 -5.37
C ARG A 13 4.84 11.54 -6.50
N LEU A 14 5.84 10.96 -7.13
CA LEU A 14 5.71 9.85 -8.08
C LEU A 14 6.52 8.68 -7.55
N THR A 15 5.89 7.51 -7.44
CA THR A 15 6.54 6.27 -7.01
C THR A 15 6.36 5.20 -8.07
N VAL A 16 7.43 4.50 -8.40
CA VAL A 16 7.42 3.30 -9.24
C VAL A 16 7.92 2.15 -8.38
N ASP A 17 7.21 1.04 -8.39
CA ASP A 17 7.60 -0.14 -7.63
C ASP A 17 7.59 -1.40 -8.50
N TYR A 18 8.47 -2.32 -8.13
CA TYR A 18 8.58 -3.65 -8.70
C TYR A 18 8.71 -4.67 -7.59
N ARG A 19 7.94 -5.74 -7.69
CA ARG A 19 7.98 -6.87 -6.77
C ARG A 19 7.98 -8.16 -7.58
N CYS A 20 8.79 -9.13 -7.19
CA CYS A 20 8.88 -10.43 -7.85
C CYS A 20 8.52 -11.54 -6.86
N PRO A 21 7.22 -11.90 -6.73
CA PRO A 21 6.78 -12.92 -5.79
C PRO A 21 7.52 -14.23 -6.01
N TYR A 22 8.15 -14.72 -4.95
CA TYR A 22 8.87 -16.01 -4.92
C TYR A 22 9.96 -16.14 -5.99
N MET A 23 10.50 -15.02 -6.48
CA MET A 23 11.46 -14.95 -7.59
C MET A 23 10.92 -15.51 -8.93
N LEU A 24 9.59 -15.58 -9.07
CA LEU A 24 8.92 -16.01 -10.31
C LEU A 24 8.57 -14.77 -11.15
N ALA A 25 9.28 -14.55 -12.25
CA ALA A 25 9.10 -13.39 -13.11
C ALA A 25 7.68 -13.31 -13.71
N GLU A 26 7.04 -14.44 -13.95
CA GLU A 26 5.66 -14.53 -14.43
C GLU A 26 4.61 -14.05 -13.43
N MET A 27 4.97 -13.94 -12.15
CA MET A 27 4.12 -13.42 -11.08
C MET A 27 4.51 -11.98 -10.67
N SER A 28 5.35 -11.30 -11.47
CA SER A 28 5.85 -9.98 -11.10
C SER A 28 4.74 -8.95 -10.99
N ASP A 29 4.85 -8.10 -9.96
CA ASP A 29 4.01 -6.92 -9.75
C ASP A 29 4.78 -5.67 -10.15
N LYS A 30 4.17 -4.82 -10.95
CA LYS A 30 4.69 -3.53 -11.40
C LYS A 30 3.68 -2.46 -11.03
N GLY A 31 4.12 -1.45 -10.29
CA GLY A 31 3.24 -0.38 -9.81
C GLY A 31 3.77 1.00 -10.19
N VAL A 32 2.85 1.91 -10.42
CA VAL A 32 3.11 3.34 -10.47
C VAL A 32 2.04 4.06 -9.65
N GLU A 33 2.46 5.00 -8.83
CA GLU A 33 1.58 5.82 -8.00
C GLU A 33 1.99 7.28 -8.14
N ALA A 34 1.03 8.15 -8.32
CA ALA A 34 1.21 9.59 -8.35
C ALA A 34 0.26 10.25 -7.34
N VAL A 35 0.80 11.17 -6.55
CA VAL A 35 0.07 11.92 -5.51
C VAL A 35 0.38 13.38 -5.67
N PHE A 36 -0.66 14.21 -5.73
CA PHE A 36 -0.54 15.66 -5.88
C PHE A 36 -1.38 16.40 -4.85
N PRO A 37 -0.81 17.35 -4.12
CA PRO A 37 -1.58 18.21 -3.23
C PRO A 37 -2.50 19.13 -4.06
N THR A 38 -3.75 19.26 -3.64
CA THR A 38 -4.76 20.15 -4.24
C THR A 38 -5.17 21.20 -3.22
N GLY A 39 -4.50 22.36 -3.28
CA GLY A 39 -4.73 23.44 -2.33
C GLY A 39 -4.14 23.16 -0.93
N ARG A 40 -4.78 23.72 0.11
CA ARG A 40 -4.25 23.69 1.48
C ARG A 40 -4.59 22.42 2.27
N THR A 41 -5.62 21.70 1.89
CA THR A 41 -6.18 20.64 2.72
C THR A 41 -6.41 19.32 1.97
N GLY A 42 -6.37 19.32 0.65
CA GLY A 42 -6.71 18.18 -0.18
C GLY A 42 -5.52 17.55 -0.90
N VAL A 43 -5.66 16.28 -1.26
CA VAL A 43 -4.70 15.49 -2.05
C VAL A 43 -5.47 14.61 -3.02
N VAL A 44 -5.05 14.62 -4.29
CA VAL A 44 -5.51 13.67 -5.31
C VAL A 44 -4.43 12.62 -5.52
N GLY A 45 -4.82 11.37 -5.62
CA GLY A 45 -3.92 10.26 -5.93
C GLY A 45 -4.45 9.41 -7.07
N ALA A 46 -3.54 8.90 -7.89
CA ALA A 46 -3.81 7.88 -8.88
C ALA A 46 -2.73 6.80 -8.81
N ALA A 47 -3.12 5.55 -8.99
CA ALA A 47 -2.19 4.43 -9.03
C ALA A 47 -2.62 3.42 -10.08
N TYR A 48 -1.64 2.77 -10.69
CA TYR A 48 -1.84 1.63 -11.56
C TYR A 48 -0.91 0.51 -11.17
N ARG A 49 -1.42 -0.71 -11.10
CA ARG A 49 -0.67 -1.92 -10.80
C ARG A 49 -0.98 -2.99 -11.82
N HIS A 50 0.05 -3.62 -12.32
CA HIS A 50 -0.02 -4.79 -13.19
C HIS A 50 0.68 -5.95 -12.50
N SER A 51 -0.02 -7.04 -12.29
CA SER A 51 0.47 -8.26 -11.65
C SER A 51 0.33 -9.43 -12.62
N GLY A 52 1.33 -10.29 -12.69
CA GLY A 52 1.31 -11.48 -13.53
C GLY A 52 2.06 -11.35 -14.86
N GLY A 53 1.86 -12.30 -15.74
CA GLY A 53 2.54 -12.47 -17.02
C GLY A 53 1.61 -12.49 -18.22
N SER A 54 2.05 -13.14 -19.31
CA SER A 54 1.29 -13.22 -20.57
C SER A 54 0.07 -14.14 -20.48
N THR A 55 0.15 -15.21 -19.68
CA THR A 55 -0.93 -16.21 -19.57
C THR A 55 -2.05 -15.76 -18.63
N TYR A 56 -1.69 -15.14 -17.52
CA TYR A 56 -2.63 -14.61 -16.53
C TYR A 56 -2.10 -13.28 -16.02
N HIS A 57 -2.95 -12.27 -15.98
CA HIS A 57 -2.59 -10.97 -15.43
C HIS A 57 -3.77 -10.29 -14.74
N GLU A 58 -3.44 -9.54 -13.73
CA GLU A 58 -4.35 -8.65 -13.01
C GLU A 58 -3.92 -7.20 -13.20
N GLN A 59 -4.87 -6.34 -13.47
CA GLN A 59 -4.67 -4.90 -13.58
C GLN A 59 -5.55 -4.19 -12.58
N ASN A 60 -4.98 -3.28 -11.83
CA ASN A 60 -5.71 -2.47 -10.87
C ASN A 60 -5.39 -0.99 -11.12
N ALA A 61 -6.38 -0.23 -11.54
CA ALA A 61 -6.31 1.22 -11.62
C ALA A 61 -7.08 1.83 -10.46
N THR A 62 -6.47 2.75 -9.74
CA THR A 62 -7.05 3.42 -8.57
C THR A 62 -7.00 4.92 -8.76
N ALA A 63 -8.08 5.61 -8.43
CA ALA A 63 -8.10 7.05 -8.29
C ALA A 63 -8.78 7.41 -6.97
N GLY A 64 -8.24 8.41 -6.28
CA GLY A 64 -8.75 8.79 -4.96
C GLY A 64 -8.52 10.26 -4.64
N TYR A 65 -9.32 10.73 -3.71
CA TYR A 65 -9.21 12.05 -3.12
C TYR A 65 -9.25 11.94 -1.60
N ALA A 66 -8.38 12.65 -0.93
CA ALA A 66 -8.39 12.74 0.51
C ALA A 66 -8.23 14.21 0.96
N MET A 67 -8.82 14.53 2.10
CA MET A 67 -8.78 15.89 2.64
C MET A 67 -8.63 15.88 4.16
N ARG A 68 -8.03 16.94 4.67
CA ARG A 68 -7.99 17.25 6.10
C ARG A 68 -9.26 18.01 6.48
N VAL A 69 -10.11 17.41 7.28
CA VAL A 69 -11.35 18.00 7.78
C VAL A 69 -11.09 18.87 9.01
N THR A 70 -10.26 18.33 9.92
CA THR A 70 -9.79 19.04 11.13
C THR A 70 -8.29 18.80 11.30
N PRO A 71 -7.59 19.50 12.21
CA PRO A 71 -6.17 19.25 12.49
C PRO A 71 -5.86 17.80 12.88
N TRP A 72 -6.83 17.11 13.47
CA TRP A 72 -6.68 15.74 13.95
C TRP A 72 -7.41 14.68 13.09
N LEU A 73 -8.23 15.10 12.11
CA LEU A 73 -9.06 14.18 11.31
C LEU A 73 -8.85 14.39 9.82
N LYS A 74 -8.52 13.32 9.11
CA LYS A 74 -8.44 13.24 7.66
C LYS A 74 -9.41 12.19 7.15
N VAL A 75 -10.02 12.42 5.99
CA VAL A 75 -10.93 11.49 5.33
C VAL A 75 -10.54 11.35 3.86
N GLY A 76 -10.81 10.20 3.29
CA GLY A 76 -10.52 9.94 1.88
C GLY A 76 -11.50 8.95 1.28
N VAL A 77 -11.64 9.04 -0.04
CA VAL A 77 -12.42 8.11 -0.87
C VAL A 77 -11.58 7.69 -2.07
N ALA A 78 -11.78 6.47 -2.54
CA ALA A 78 -11.12 5.94 -3.72
C ALA A 78 -12.05 5.04 -4.52
N ALA A 79 -11.85 5.03 -5.83
CA ALA A 79 -12.43 4.06 -6.75
C ALA A 79 -11.32 3.18 -7.31
N HIS A 80 -11.59 1.88 -7.43
CA HIS A 80 -10.67 0.88 -7.95
C HIS A 80 -11.33 0.17 -9.12
N TYR A 81 -10.66 0.17 -10.25
CA TYR A 81 -11.01 -0.67 -11.39
C TYR A 81 -10.08 -1.87 -11.43
N LEU A 82 -10.66 -3.07 -11.33
CA LEU A 82 -9.93 -4.33 -11.41
C LEU A 82 -10.29 -5.05 -12.69
N ASN A 83 -9.27 -5.51 -13.40
CA ASN A 83 -9.40 -6.33 -14.59
C ASN A 83 -8.52 -7.56 -14.45
N ILE A 84 -9.10 -8.74 -14.62
CA ILE A 84 -8.40 -10.02 -14.69
C ILE A 84 -8.50 -10.51 -16.13
N GLY A 85 -7.34 -10.66 -16.76
CA GLY A 85 -7.20 -11.16 -18.12
C GLY A 85 -6.44 -12.48 -18.16
N THR A 86 -6.77 -13.31 -19.14
CA THR A 86 -6.07 -14.56 -19.42
C THR A 86 -5.94 -14.74 -20.92
N SER A 87 -4.85 -15.37 -21.36
CA SER A 87 -4.67 -15.75 -22.77
C SER A 87 -5.39 -17.04 -23.13
N ASP A 88 -5.91 -17.79 -22.15
CA ASP A 88 -6.68 -18.99 -22.39
C ASP A 88 -8.11 -18.65 -22.81
N ALA A 89 -8.49 -19.04 -24.03
CA ALA A 89 -9.81 -18.76 -24.60
C ALA A 89 -10.98 -19.41 -23.82
N TYR A 90 -10.69 -20.33 -22.91
CA TYR A 90 -11.70 -20.98 -22.07
C TYR A 90 -12.19 -20.08 -20.93
N TYR A 91 -11.35 -19.12 -20.50
CA TYR A 91 -11.69 -18.22 -19.39
C TYR A 91 -12.03 -16.82 -19.90
N GLU A 92 -13.21 -16.34 -19.54
CA GLU A 92 -13.61 -14.98 -19.84
C GLU A 92 -12.89 -13.96 -18.94
N PRO A 93 -12.45 -12.82 -19.50
CA PRO A 93 -11.90 -11.74 -18.69
C PRO A 93 -12.96 -11.19 -17.73
N ARG A 94 -12.55 -10.87 -16.52
CA ARG A 94 -13.45 -10.36 -15.48
C ARG A 94 -13.06 -8.95 -15.07
N GLN A 95 -14.08 -8.11 -14.92
CA GLN A 95 -13.88 -6.70 -14.58
C GLN A 95 -14.80 -6.31 -13.42
N TRP A 96 -14.30 -5.50 -12.52
CA TRP A 96 -15.06 -4.98 -11.39
C TRP A 96 -14.70 -3.54 -11.08
N LEU A 97 -15.68 -2.81 -10.61
CA LEU A 97 -15.50 -1.50 -10.00
C LEU A 97 -15.74 -1.63 -8.49
N ALA A 98 -14.76 -1.26 -7.69
CA ALA A 98 -14.84 -1.26 -6.24
C ALA A 98 -14.65 0.16 -5.71
N ALA A 99 -15.23 0.43 -4.56
CA ALA A 99 -15.08 1.70 -3.85
C ALA A 99 -14.46 1.48 -2.47
N ALA A 100 -13.71 2.46 -2.00
CA ALA A 100 -13.15 2.48 -0.65
C ALA A 100 -13.30 3.86 -0.03
N ALA A 101 -13.43 3.89 1.29
CA ALA A 101 -13.37 5.08 2.10
C ALA A 101 -12.37 4.87 3.25
N ALA A 102 -11.72 5.94 3.65
CA ALA A 102 -10.76 5.89 4.74
C ALA A 102 -10.93 7.09 5.67
N MET A 103 -10.63 6.86 6.94
CA MET A 103 -10.60 7.88 7.97
C MET A 103 -9.34 7.69 8.80
N GLN A 104 -8.58 8.77 8.98
CA GLN A 104 -7.39 8.78 9.83
C GLN A 104 -7.57 9.82 10.93
N ALA A 105 -7.39 9.38 12.17
CA ALA A 105 -7.44 10.23 13.35
C ALA A 105 -6.07 10.27 14.03
N ALA A 106 -5.57 11.46 14.31
CA ALA A 106 -4.38 11.68 15.14
C ALA A 106 -4.81 11.72 16.62
N VAL A 107 -4.21 10.84 17.43
CA VAL A 107 -4.43 10.76 18.88
C VAL A 107 -3.18 11.27 19.58
N GLY A 108 -3.20 12.56 19.88
CA GLY A 108 -2.01 13.28 20.34
C GLY A 108 -0.97 13.42 19.20
N GLU A 109 0.30 13.57 19.57
CA GLU A 109 1.39 13.83 18.62
C GLU A 109 2.07 12.55 18.09
N ARG A 110 1.84 11.42 18.74
CA ARG A 110 2.61 10.19 18.53
C ARG A 110 1.83 9.03 17.96
N VAL A 111 0.52 9.07 18.03
CA VAL A 111 -0.35 7.97 17.60
C VAL A 111 -1.26 8.44 16.48
N SER A 112 -1.37 7.65 15.43
CA SER A 112 -2.43 7.81 14.44
C SER A 112 -3.16 6.49 14.21
N LEU A 113 -4.48 6.56 14.12
CA LEU A 113 -5.36 5.44 13.83
C LEU A 113 -5.97 5.67 12.45
N THR A 114 -5.91 4.68 11.58
CA THR A 114 -6.51 4.72 10.25
C THR A 114 -7.47 3.55 10.10
N LEU A 115 -8.71 3.85 9.76
CA LEU A 115 -9.72 2.88 9.40
C LEU A 115 -9.99 2.99 7.89
N ILE A 116 -9.93 1.88 7.18
CA ILE A 116 -10.22 1.79 5.75
C ILE A 116 -11.33 0.77 5.57
N GLY A 117 -12.40 1.15 4.90
CA GLY A 117 -13.49 0.27 4.49
C GLY A 117 -13.62 0.27 2.97
N GLY A 118 -13.96 -0.87 2.37
CA GLY A 118 -14.12 -0.96 0.93
C GLY A 118 -15.02 -2.09 0.49
N THR A 119 -15.48 -2.03 -0.76
CA THR A 119 -16.31 -3.07 -1.36
C THR A 119 -15.43 -4.14 -2.03
N ARG A 120 -15.96 -5.35 -2.13
CA ARG A 120 -15.38 -6.52 -2.82
C ARG A 120 -16.41 -7.12 -3.78
N PRO A 121 -16.65 -6.50 -4.92
CA PRO A 121 -17.72 -6.92 -5.84
C PRO A 121 -17.48 -8.32 -6.45
N TRP A 122 -16.26 -8.85 -6.38
CA TRP A 122 -15.92 -10.21 -6.83
C TRP A 122 -16.22 -11.31 -5.80
N ASP A 123 -16.54 -10.94 -4.57
CA ASP A 123 -16.84 -11.88 -3.49
C ASP A 123 -18.25 -11.62 -2.94
N SER A 124 -19.21 -12.40 -3.42
CA SER A 124 -20.62 -12.28 -3.01
C SER A 124 -20.86 -12.71 -1.56
N THR A 125 -19.97 -13.51 -0.99
CA THR A 125 -20.10 -13.98 0.39
C THR A 125 -19.56 -12.97 1.40
N ARG A 126 -18.57 -12.18 0.98
CA ARG A 126 -17.93 -11.14 1.80
C ARG A 126 -17.74 -9.87 0.98
N PRO A 127 -18.82 -9.13 0.72
CA PRO A 127 -18.79 -7.97 -0.17
C PRO A 127 -18.04 -6.75 0.40
N TRP A 128 -17.60 -6.82 1.66
CA TRP A 128 -16.91 -5.76 2.36
C TRP A 128 -15.56 -6.21 2.90
N ARG A 129 -14.62 -5.28 2.92
CA ARG A 129 -13.32 -5.41 3.60
C ARG A 129 -13.12 -4.25 4.55
N ALA A 130 -12.40 -4.50 5.64
CA ALA A 130 -12.03 -3.47 6.61
C ALA A 130 -10.58 -3.67 7.04
N HIS A 131 -9.86 -2.56 7.17
CA HIS A 131 -8.49 -2.50 7.67
C HIS A 131 -8.44 -1.49 8.79
N LEU A 132 -7.83 -1.85 9.90
CA LEU A 132 -7.48 -0.95 10.98
C LEU A 132 -5.96 -0.89 11.09
N GLN A 133 -5.40 0.31 11.02
CA GLN A 133 -3.97 0.54 11.16
C GLN A 133 -3.73 1.49 12.31
N MET A 134 -2.77 1.16 13.17
CA MET A 134 -2.23 2.03 14.19
C MET A 134 -0.77 2.30 13.89
N ALA A 135 -0.40 3.57 13.80
CA ALA A 135 0.99 3.99 13.73
C ALA A 135 1.38 4.72 15.02
N TYR A 136 2.52 4.36 15.57
CA TYR A 136 3.05 4.93 16.82
C TYR A 136 4.50 5.37 16.62
N ARG A 137 4.80 6.61 16.97
CA ARG A 137 6.15 7.20 16.95
C ARG A 137 6.65 7.45 18.36
N PRO A 138 7.30 6.47 19.00
CA PRO A 138 7.90 6.67 20.33
C PRO A 138 8.99 7.74 20.33
N MET A 139 9.74 7.83 19.24
CA MET A 139 10.84 8.78 19.00
C MET A 139 10.76 9.28 17.55
N THR A 140 11.44 10.40 17.26
CA THR A 140 11.51 10.97 15.90
C THR A 140 12.12 10.01 14.88
N GLN A 141 13.02 9.13 15.33
CA GLN A 141 13.72 8.16 14.48
C GLN A 141 12.99 6.82 14.35
N VAL A 142 11.98 6.53 15.18
CA VAL A 142 11.32 5.22 15.22
C VAL A 142 9.86 5.36 14.90
N LEU A 143 9.40 4.61 13.89
CA LEU A 143 7.98 4.44 13.58
C LEU A 143 7.63 2.95 13.74
N THR A 144 6.61 2.65 14.52
CA THR A 144 6.02 1.31 14.60
C THR A 144 4.62 1.33 14.04
N MET A 145 4.25 0.26 13.35
CA MET A 145 2.92 0.11 12.74
C MET A 145 2.34 -1.24 13.11
N LEU A 146 1.07 -1.24 13.47
CA LEU A 146 0.25 -2.43 13.66
C LEU A 146 -0.95 -2.33 12.72
N GLU A 147 -1.15 -3.34 11.91
CA GLU A 147 -2.25 -3.40 10.95
C GLU A 147 -3.06 -4.66 11.18
N PHE A 148 -4.36 -4.49 11.23
CA PHE A 148 -5.34 -5.55 11.31
C PHE A 148 -6.20 -5.53 10.05
N GLU A 149 -6.21 -6.62 9.32
CA GLU A 149 -6.91 -6.79 8.06
C GLU A 149 -7.96 -7.90 8.20
N SER A 150 -9.21 -7.55 7.94
CA SER A 150 -10.33 -8.49 7.89
C SER A 150 -10.62 -8.85 6.43
N GLU A 151 -9.90 -9.85 5.92
CA GLU A 151 -10.17 -10.47 4.63
C GLU A 151 -10.73 -11.89 4.81
N GLU A 152 -10.31 -12.87 4.00
CA GLU A 152 -10.73 -14.28 4.14
C GLU A 152 -10.28 -14.89 5.46
N ARG A 153 -9.08 -14.51 5.90
CA ARG A 153 -8.53 -14.83 7.22
C ARG A 153 -8.04 -13.54 7.86
N MET A 154 -8.30 -13.41 9.16
CA MET A 154 -7.74 -12.31 9.94
C MET A 154 -6.23 -12.29 9.80
N ARG A 155 -5.68 -11.19 9.32
CA ARG A 155 -4.25 -10.99 9.16
C ARG A 155 -3.80 -9.84 10.04
N LEU A 156 -2.78 -10.10 10.84
CA LEU A 156 -2.11 -9.11 11.65
C LEU A 156 -0.74 -8.84 11.03
N ARG A 157 -0.37 -7.58 10.89
CA ARG A 157 0.95 -7.15 10.45
C ARG A 157 1.54 -6.22 11.49
N PHE A 158 2.78 -6.46 11.81
CA PHE A 158 3.60 -5.57 12.63
C PHE A 158 4.78 -5.08 11.81
N GLY A 159 5.08 -3.78 11.85
CA GLY A 159 6.20 -3.18 11.15
C GLY A 159 6.93 -2.19 12.05
N MET A 160 8.23 -2.07 11.84
CA MET A 160 9.07 -1.07 12.46
C MET A 160 9.98 -0.44 11.40
N GLU A 161 10.09 0.89 11.46
CA GLU A 161 11.01 1.66 10.63
C GLU A 161 11.92 2.49 11.55
N TYR A 162 13.24 2.43 11.28
CA TYR A 162 14.25 3.22 11.96
C TYR A 162 14.92 4.18 10.98
N HIS A 163 14.91 5.47 11.30
CA HIS A 163 15.49 6.53 10.49
C HIS A 163 16.88 6.86 11.02
N TYR A 164 17.91 6.58 10.24
CA TYR A 164 19.29 6.92 10.56
C TYR A 164 19.71 8.18 9.81
N HIS A 165 20.07 9.23 10.54
CA HIS A 165 20.48 10.55 10.02
C HIS A 165 19.56 11.16 8.95
N GLY A 166 18.27 10.78 8.92
CA GLY A 166 17.29 11.30 7.97
C GLY A 166 17.48 10.88 6.52
N MET A 167 18.52 10.11 6.20
CA MET A 167 18.85 9.66 4.85
C MET A 167 18.66 8.15 4.66
N LEU A 168 18.94 7.36 5.69
CA LEU A 168 18.84 5.90 5.66
C LEU A 168 17.64 5.44 6.47
N PHE A 169 16.95 4.45 5.95
CA PHE A 169 15.76 3.86 6.57
C PHE A 169 15.94 2.35 6.63
N PHE A 170 15.80 1.79 7.82
CA PHE A 170 15.82 0.35 8.03
C PHE A 170 14.41 -0.09 8.40
N ARG A 171 13.90 -1.11 7.74
CA ARG A 171 12.54 -1.63 7.95
C ARG A 171 12.59 -3.09 8.29
N ALA A 172 11.76 -3.49 9.25
CA ALA A 172 11.51 -4.89 9.57
C ALA A 172 10.02 -5.08 9.80
N GLY A 173 9.50 -6.23 9.45
CA GLY A 173 8.09 -6.52 9.62
C GLY A 173 7.81 -8.01 9.72
N LEU A 174 6.69 -8.31 10.36
CA LEU A 174 6.14 -9.65 10.50
C LEU A 174 4.67 -9.62 10.14
N ALA A 175 4.18 -10.66 9.49
CA ALA A 175 2.76 -10.83 9.24
C ALA A 175 2.32 -12.26 9.57
N THR A 176 1.06 -12.39 10.01
CA THR A 176 0.43 -13.69 10.25
C THR A 176 -0.45 -14.06 9.04
N ASN A 177 -0.80 -15.32 8.91
CA ASN A 177 -1.75 -15.84 7.92
C ASN A 177 -1.51 -15.41 6.45
N PRO A 178 -0.40 -15.85 5.80
CA PRO A 178 0.64 -16.75 6.30
C PRO A 178 1.71 -16.02 7.13
N LEU A 179 2.47 -16.77 7.92
CA LEU A 179 3.60 -16.20 8.65
C LEU A 179 4.70 -15.81 7.65
N THR A 180 4.97 -14.50 7.57
CA THR A 180 6.00 -13.93 6.72
C THR A 180 6.83 -12.92 7.51
N ALA A 181 8.11 -12.81 7.17
CA ALA A 181 8.99 -11.76 7.70
C ALA A 181 9.48 -10.91 6.53
N ALA A 182 9.59 -9.61 6.73
CA ALA A 182 10.06 -8.67 5.74
C ALA A 182 11.18 -7.81 6.30
N PHE A 183 12.16 -7.51 5.44
CA PHE A 183 13.27 -6.62 5.75
C PHE A 183 13.48 -5.67 4.57
N GLY A 184 13.90 -4.45 4.86
CA GLY A 184 14.17 -3.47 3.82
C GLY A 184 15.13 -2.38 4.27
N VAL A 185 15.78 -1.79 3.29
CA VAL A 185 16.65 -0.61 3.45
C VAL A 185 16.23 0.42 2.42
N GLY A 186 16.09 1.65 2.85
CA GLY A 186 15.78 2.79 1.99
C GLY A 186 16.84 3.87 2.12
N VAL A 187 17.07 4.57 1.02
CA VAL A 187 17.93 5.75 0.96
C VAL A 187 17.12 6.90 0.41
N ARG A 188 17.10 8.03 1.09
CA ARG A 188 16.53 9.27 0.60
C ARG A 188 17.61 10.32 0.46
N TYR A 189 17.74 10.85 -0.75
CA TYR A 189 18.66 11.93 -1.04
C TYR A 189 17.93 13.03 -1.82
N ARG A 190 17.81 14.21 -1.22
CA ARG A 190 17.05 15.34 -1.79
C ARG A 190 15.60 14.92 -2.15
N ARG A 191 15.32 14.87 -3.45
CA ARG A 191 13.99 14.56 -4.00
C ARG A 191 13.85 13.12 -4.50
N ILE A 192 14.84 12.27 -4.27
CA ILE A 192 14.86 10.89 -4.74
C ILE A 192 14.96 9.95 -3.55
N GLY A 193 14.12 8.93 -3.53
CA GLY A 193 14.18 7.83 -2.59
C GLY A 193 14.25 6.51 -3.33
N ILE A 194 15.11 5.62 -2.88
CA ILE A 194 15.23 4.24 -3.37
C ILE A 194 15.06 3.32 -2.18
N ASP A 195 14.16 2.36 -2.31
CA ASP A 195 13.93 1.33 -1.31
C ASP A 195 14.15 -0.05 -1.93
N ILE A 196 14.84 -0.91 -1.21
CA ILE A 196 15.06 -2.31 -1.56
C ILE A 196 14.66 -3.14 -0.34
N GLY A 197 13.93 -4.21 -0.58
CA GLY A 197 13.48 -5.09 0.49
C GLY A 197 13.23 -6.50 0.00
N ALA A 198 12.97 -7.38 0.94
CA ALA A 198 12.58 -8.74 0.69
C ALA A 198 11.57 -9.20 1.74
N GLU A 199 10.58 -9.95 1.30
CA GLU A 199 9.64 -10.67 2.17
C GLU A 199 9.95 -12.17 2.05
N THR A 200 9.98 -12.87 3.19
CA THR A 200 10.20 -14.32 3.23
C THR A 200 8.91 -15.05 3.54
N HIS A 201 8.60 -16.06 2.77
CA HIS A 201 7.51 -16.99 3.04
C HIS A 201 8.07 -18.36 3.40
N ARG A 202 7.54 -18.99 4.45
CA ARG A 202 8.08 -20.25 5.00
C ARG A 202 8.21 -21.37 3.97
N VAL A 203 7.31 -21.44 2.99
CA VAL A 203 7.23 -22.52 2.01
C VAL A 203 7.62 -22.05 0.61
N LEU A 204 7.22 -20.84 0.22
CA LEU A 204 7.34 -20.35 -1.15
C LEU A 204 8.65 -19.59 -1.43
N GLY A 205 9.43 -19.30 -0.37
CA GLY A 205 10.73 -18.65 -0.53
C GLY A 205 10.70 -17.14 -0.39
N ILE A 206 11.55 -16.45 -1.14
CA ILE A 206 11.81 -15.02 -1.00
C ILE A 206 11.10 -14.23 -2.10
N THR A 207 10.53 -13.10 -1.74
CA THR A 207 9.92 -12.11 -2.63
C THR A 207 10.72 -10.82 -2.56
N PRO A 208 11.65 -10.56 -3.48
CA PRO A 208 12.34 -9.28 -3.56
C PRO A 208 11.41 -8.18 -4.04
N GLN A 209 11.65 -6.96 -3.56
CA GLN A 209 10.92 -5.75 -3.97
C GLN A 209 11.86 -4.54 -4.02
N THR A 210 11.57 -3.62 -4.92
CA THR A 210 12.27 -2.35 -5.04
C THR A 210 11.30 -1.25 -5.38
N SER A 211 11.56 -0.03 -4.92
CA SER A 211 10.81 1.15 -5.34
C SER A 211 11.70 2.36 -5.51
N LEU A 212 11.29 3.24 -6.43
CA LEU A 212 11.86 4.55 -6.68
C LEU A 212 10.79 5.59 -6.44
N THR A 213 11.05 6.55 -5.57
CA THR A 213 10.15 7.67 -5.28
C THR A 213 10.82 9.00 -5.63
N ILE A 214 10.09 9.86 -6.33
CA ILE A 214 10.52 11.23 -6.67
C ILE A 214 9.53 12.20 -6.03
N TRP A 215 10.02 13.12 -5.21
CA TRP A 215 9.25 14.23 -4.65
C TRP A 215 9.36 15.46 -5.56
N LEU A 216 8.22 16.03 -5.92
CA LEU A 216 8.08 17.12 -6.88
C LEU A 216 8.11 18.51 -6.21
#